data_1716bbf2e7446e2e7bcbb29363ae6918
#
_entry.id   1716bbf2e7446e2e7bcbb29363ae6918
#
_cell.length_a   1.000
_cell.length_b   1.000
_cell.length_c   1.000
_cell.angle_alpha   90.00
_cell.angle_beta   90.00
_cell.angle_gamma   90.00
#
_symmetry.space_group_name_H-M   'P 1'
#
loop_
_entity.id
_entity.type
_entity.pdbx_description
1 polymer ?
#
loop_
_entity_poly.entity_id
_entity_poly.type
_entity_poly.pdbx_seq_one_letter_code
_entity_poly.pdbx_strand_id
1 'polypeptide(L)'
;MTEQARTVAKAEKKKKKQKKGEEIPGVKLEEGVQLLPVKEDYRIVEEYWVTEPYAKVKIVEIPELGGQKAYYVEEVQLTREERKAVDKLIDILSVELEPPASFDVDLKQHILDQARRLAEKYRGAVRVPKGSWGKVLYYVERDLVGYGPIEVLMRDYKLEDISCDGVDRPIHVWHRDYESIPTNIVFRDRDALREFIVKLAHMSGKHISAAFPIVDAMLPGRHRLAATYGEEVSPKGSTFTIRKFRERPFSIIELLESGNLDSWTAAYLWMMVENKMTVMVIGATAAGKTTFLNAVTNFFKPGFKVVTIEETPELNLPHENWVQLTSRESYGLGAAKVGEITLYDLVRLSLRYRPDYIIVGEVRGAEAFVLFQAMATGHGGMSTMHADSLWAAIRRLTSPPMNVAPAYIPALNVACYVERTLLPDGRVGRRLRNLWEVEDYDKYREIVRWDPVSDKHAIVGSSVHLATLAQRTGKSIEEVMEEIERRRTVLEWLKVKGVRDTQEVFVWINRYYINPLEVYKRARSELETLRLKPAPPTVIPLPREEVVLQVAAARPQSEALTRLRSLPTLVRARRGEIPPISKEATLVLKTLAAIGGSADREALHRHSGLPHSTLSKALSELSRRGLTEVTPTSADG
;
A
#
# COMPACT_ATOMS: atom_id res chain seq x y z
N MET A 1 -11.05 -68.48 -6.99
CA MET A 1 -10.39 -67.20 -7.24
C MET A 1 -9.61 -67.30 -8.52
N THR A 2 -10.12 -66.72 -9.57
CA THR A 2 -9.69 -66.87 -10.96
C THR A 2 -8.35 -66.16 -11.20
N GLU A 3 -7.56 -66.72 -12.10
CA GLU A 3 -6.22 -66.21 -12.52
C GLU A 3 -6.21 -64.75 -12.93
N GLN A 4 -7.36 -64.20 -13.38
CA GLN A 4 -7.59 -62.78 -13.65
C GLN A 4 -7.48 -61.90 -12.40
N ALA A 5 -7.94 -62.35 -11.21
CA ALA A 5 -7.83 -61.60 -9.97
C ALA A 5 -6.37 -61.49 -9.46
N ARG A 6 -5.54 -62.52 -9.77
CA ARG A 6 -4.10 -62.49 -9.45
C ARG A 6 -3.30 -61.57 -10.38
N THR A 7 -3.71 -61.43 -11.63
CA THR A 7 -3.09 -60.53 -12.61
C THR A 7 -3.41 -59.09 -12.34
N VAL A 8 -4.64 -58.75 -11.91
CA VAL A 8 -5.02 -57.39 -11.50
C VAL A 8 -4.31 -56.98 -10.22
N ALA A 9 -4.25 -57.89 -9.22
CA ALA A 9 -3.52 -57.59 -7.96
C ALA A 9 -2.00 -57.43 -8.15
N LYS A 10 -1.39 -58.16 -9.14
CA LYS A 10 0.01 -57.97 -9.53
C LYS A 10 0.22 -56.66 -10.30
N ALA A 11 -0.75 -56.25 -11.15
CA ALA A 11 -0.68 -54.98 -11.88
C ALA A 11 -0.86 -53.79 -10.93
N GLU A 12 -1.75 -53.88 -9.92
CA GLU A 12 -1.88 -52.84 -8.88
C GLU A 12 -0.64 -52.77 -7.96
N LYS A 13 -0.03 -53.88 -7.58
CA LYS A 13 1.24 -53.87 -6.85
C LYS A 13 2.40 -53.32 -7.69
N LYS A 14 2.40 -53.56 -9.01
CA LYS A 14 3.41 -52.97 -9.92
C LYS A 14 3.14 -51.46 -10.14
N LYS A 15 1.87 -51.01 -10.23
CA LYS A 15 1.52 -49.58 -10.25
C LYS A 15 1.81 -48.88 -8.94
N LYS A 16 1.63 -49.54 -7.77
CA LYS A 16 2.07 -49.00 -6.47
C LYS A 16 3.59 -48.95 -6.30
N LYS A 17 4.36 -49.84 -6.98
CA LYS A 17 5.82 -49.77 -6.99
C LYS A 17 6.39 -48.75 -8.00
N GLN A 18 5.67 -48.46 -9.09
CA GLN A 18 6.05 -47.42 -10.06
C GLN A 18 5.58 -46.00 -9.68
N LYS A 19 4.74 -45.84 -8.63
CA LYS A 19 4.42 -44.54 -8.01
C LYS A 19 5.33 -44.19 -6.81
N LYS A 20 6.37 -44.94 -6.52
CA LYS A 20 7.53 -44.41 -5.83
C LYS A 20 8.37 -43.66 -6.88
N GLY A 21 7.82 -42.51 -7.34
CA GLY A 21 8.59 -41.53 -8.05
C GLY A 21 9.81 -41.15 -7.21
N GLU A 22 10.88 -40.85 -7.87
CA GLU A 22 12.14 -40.38 -7.32
C GLU A 22 11.87 -39.45 -6.14
N GLU A 23 12.23 -39.86 -4.93
CA GLU A 23 12.20 -39.02 -3.74
C GLU A 23 13.17 -37.87 -4.01
N ILE A 24 12.65 -36.72 -4.37
CA ILE A 24 13.46 -35.52 -4.46
C ILE A 24 14.05 -35.32 -3.06
N PRO A 25 15.37 -35.29 -2.91
CA PRO A 25 15.98 -35.10 -1.63
C PRO A 25 15.56 -33.77 -1.08
N GLY A 26 14.85 -33.75 0.03
CA GLY A 26 14.34 -32.56 0.73
C GLY A 26 14.12 -32.87 2.20
N VAL A 27 14.28 -31.87 3.02
CA VAL A 27 14.02 -31.97 4.46
C VAL A 27 12.52 -31.85 4.70
N LYS A 28 11.91 -32.85 5.33
CA LYS A 28 10.52 -32.76 5.80
C LYS A 28 10.49 -31.91 7.08
N LEU A 29 9.80 -30.80 7.06
CA LEU A 29 9.60 -29.94 8.24
C LEU A 29 8.47 -30.45 9.14
N GLU A 30 7.38 -30.88 8.52
CA GLU A 30 6.21 -31.51 9.14
C GLU A 30 5.72 -32.63 8.21
N GLU A 31 4.85 -33.53 8.70
CA GLU A 31 4.20 -34.45 7.78
C GLU A 31 3.42 -33.65 6.74
N GLY A 32 3.79 -33.80 5.46
CA GLY A 32 3.15 -33.11 4.34
C GLY A 32 3.78 -31.77 3.91
N VAL A 33 4.76 -31.23 4.63
CA VAL A 33 5.53 -30.03 4.19
C VAL A 33 6.97 -30.42 3.83
N GLN A 34 7.46 -29.88 2.72
CA GLN A 34 8.79 -30.14 2.23
C GLN A 34 9.57 -28.85 1.99
N LEU A 35 10.82 -28.78 2.50
CA LEU A 35 11.83 -27.83 2.09
C LEU A 35 12.68 -28.43 0.97
N LEU A 36 12.66 -27.80 -0.21
CA LEU A 36 13.55 -28.20 -1.30
C LEU A 36 14.97 -27.69 -1.02
N PRO A 37 16.02 -28.53 -1.19
CA PRO A 37 17.39 -28.11 -0.96
C PRO A 37 17.89 -27.16 -2.06
N VAL A 38 18.90 -26.35 -1.73
CA VAL A 38 19.66 -25.58 -2.71
C VAL A 38 20.50 -26.57 -3.51
N LYS A 39 20.45 -26.51 -4.84
CA LYS A 39 21.32 -27.31 -5.71
C LYS A 39 22.70 -26.66 -5.85
N GLU A 40 23.72 -27.46 -6.17
CA GLU A 40 25.09 -26.98 -6.28
C GLU A 40 25.31 -25.96 -7.41
N ASP A 41 24.49 -26.01 -8.45
CA ASP A 41 24.52 -25.14 -9.61
C ASP A 41 23.77 -23.79 -9.41
N TYR A 42 23.10 -23.60 -8.26
CA TYR A 42 22.41 -22.37 -7.95
C TYR A 42 23.38 -21.28 -7.48
N ARG A 43 23.34 -20.13 -8.16
CA ARG A 43 24.12 -18.96 -7.75
C ARG A 43 23.47 -18.26 -6.56
N ILE A 44 24.19 -18.17 -5.45
CA ILE A 44 23.77 -17.41 -4.28
C ILE A 44 24.00 -15.91 -4.56
N VAL A 45 22.93 -15.12 -4.52
CA VAL A 45 22.95 -13.66 -4.70
C VAL A 45 23.14 -12.96 -3.35
N GLU A 46 22.44 -13.45 -2.32
CA GLU A 46 22.44 -12.89 -0.98
C GLU A 46 22.22 -14.01 0.04
N GLU A 47 22.85 -13.89 1.21
CA GLU A 47 22.64 -14.79 2.35
C GLU A 47 22.62 -13.99 3.65
N TYR A 48 21.65 -14.27 4.52
CA TYR A 48 21.52 -13.59 5.82
C TYR A 48 20.75 -14.42 6.85
N TRP A 49 20.99 -14.12 8.14
CA TRP A 49 20.28 -14.73 9.25
C TRP A 49 18.95 -14.04 9.50
N VAL A 50 17.88 -14.83 9.66
CA VAL A 50 16.57 -14.37 10.15
C VAL A 50 16.46 -14.66 11.65
N THR A 51 16.95 -15.83 12.09
CA THR A 51 17.03 -16.20 13.49
C THR A 51 18.34 -16.93 13.76
N GLU A 52 19.35 -16.22 14.20
CA GLU A 52 20.66 -16.80 14.49
C GLU A 52 20.62 -17.62 15.79
N PRO A 53 21.22 -18.82 15.84
CA PRO A 53 21.89 -19.56 14.78
C PRO A 53 20.99 -20.62 14.10
N TYR A 54 19.65 -20.48 14.13
CA TYR A 54 18.72 -21.56 13.80
C TYR A 54 18.14 -21.48 12.39
N ALA A 55 17.98 -20.30 11.83
CA ALA A 55 17.37 -20.12 10.52
C ALA A 55 18.05 -19.00 9.73
N LYS A 56 18.44 -19.31 8.51
CA LYS A 56 19.00 -18.38 7.54
C LYS A 56 18.29 -18.47 6.21
N VAL A 57 18.46 -17.44 5.40
CA VAL A 57 17.87 -17.29 4.09
C VAL A 57 18.96 -17.12 3.04
N LYS A 58 18.74 -17.74 1.90
CA LYS A 58 19.55 -17.55 0.69
C LYS A 58 18.64 -17.10 -0.45
N ILE A 59 18.99 -16.00 -1.08
CA ILE A 59 18.41 -15.62 -2.36
C ILE A 59 19.28 -16.25 -3.45
N VAL A 60 18.69 -17.11 -4.25
CA VAL A 60 19.41 -17.86 -5.29
C VAL A 60 18.85 -17.55 -6.67
N GLU A 61 19.70 -17.63 -7.69
CA GLU A 61 19.28 -17.64 -9.09
C GLU A 61 19.14 -19.08 -9.56
N ILE A 62 17.97 -19.42 -10.12
CA ILE A 62 17.65 -20.78 -10.62
C ILE A 62 17.89 -20.81 -12.14
N PRO A 63 18.94 -21.52 -12.62
CA PRO A 63 19.25 -21.58 -14.06
C PRO A 63 18.11 -22.16 -14.90
N GLU A 64 17.42 -23.21 -14.38
CA GLU A 64 16.31 -23.88 -15.08
C GLU A 64 15.10 -22.97 -15.32
N LEU A 65 14.98 -21.89 -14.55
CA LEU A 65 13.95 -20.86 -14.70
C LEU A 65 14.47 -19.59 -15.38
N GLY A 66 15.54 -19.72 -16.18
CA GLY A 66 16.12 -18.59 -16.90
C GLY A 66 16.79 -17.54 -16.01
N GLY A 67 17.31 -17.94 -14.84
CA GLY A 67 17.94 -17.04 -13.88
C GLY A 67 16.96 -16.33 -12.98
N GLN A 68 15.71 -16.79 -12.89
CA GLN A 68 14.74 -16.27 -11.93
C GLN A 68 15.26 -16.44 -10.50
N LYS A 69 15.06 -15.41 -9.67
CA LYS A 69 15.43 -15.47 -8.25
C LYS A 69 14.41 -16.24 -7.45
N ALA A 70 14.90 -16.93 -6.41
CA ALA A 70 14.08 -17.65 -5.45
C ALA A 70 14.59 -17.48 -4.02
N TYR A 71 13.68 -17.58 -3.08
CA TYR A 71 13.91 -17.40 -1.65
C TYR A 71 14.02 -18.76 -0.97
N TYR A 72 15.20 -19.13 -0.51
CA TYR A 72 15.49 -20.41 0.11
C TYR A 72 15.68 -20.28 1.61
N VAL A 73 14.81 -20.94 2.36
CA VAL A 73 14.93 -21.08 3.82
C VAL A 73 15.83 -22.27 4.13
N GLU A 74 16.83 -22.07 4.98
CA GLU A 74 17.61 -23.12 5.62
C GLU A 74 17.43 -23.05 7.12
N GLU A 75 16.82 -24.08 7.70
CA GLU A 75 16.70 -24.25 9.15
C GLU A 75 17.64 -25.32 9.67
N VAL A 76 18.08 -25.16 10.91
CA VAL A 76 18.90 -26.17 11.58
C VAL A 76 18.15 -27.51 11.63
N GLN A 77 18.78 -28.56 11.12
CA GLN A 77 18.14 -29.87 11.05
C GLN A 77 18.13 -30.57 12.41
N LEU A 78 16.99 -31.17 12.73
CA LEU A 78 16.82 -32.03 13.92
C LEU A 78 17.26 -33.46 13.59
N THR A 79 18.00 -34.05 14.50
CA THR A 79 18.19 -35.50 14.51
C THR A 79 16.88 -36.23 14.81
N ARG A 80 16.81 -37.54 14.59
CA ARG A 80 15.61 -38.34 14.92
C ARG A 80 15.25 -38.27 16.41
N GLU A 81 16.27 -38.19 17.29
CA GLU A 81 16.06 -38.10 18.73
C GLU A 81 15.52 -36.70 19.13
N GLU A 82 16.10 -35.64 18.58
CA GLU A 82 15.64 -34.27 18.77
C GLU A 82 14.20 -34.10 18.27
N ARG A 83 13.86 -34.64 17.09
CA ARG A 83 12.49 -34.57 16.54
C ARG A 83 11.50 -35.27 17.50
N LYS A 84 11.81 -36.49 17.95
CA LYS A 84 10.96 -37.19 18.92
C LYS A 84 10.79 -36.42 20.22
N ALA A 85 11.83 -35.70 20.65
CA ALA A 85 11.73 -34.86 21.84
C ALA A 85 10.81 -33.65 21.61
N VAL A 86 10.90 -32.98 20.45
CA VAL A 86 10.02 -31.87 20.06
C VAL A 86 8.57 -32.34 20.01
N ASP A 87 8.28 -33.41 19.24
CA ASP A 87 6.92 -33.92 19.04
C ASP A 87 6.28 -34.29 20.40
N LYS A 88 6.99 -35.02 21.26
CA LYS A 88 6.49 -35.35 22.60
C LYS A 88 6.31 -34.15 23.52
N LEU A 89 7.19 -33.14 23.43
CA LEU A 89 7.03 -31.91 24.20
C LEU A 89 5.78 -31.16 23.75
N ILE A 90 5.53 -31.06 22.46
CA ILE A 90 4.32 -30.43 21.91
C ILE A 90 3.07 -31.18 22.37
N ASP A 91 3.07 -32.53 22.30
CA ASP A 91 1.96 -33.36 22.79
C ASP A 91 1.67 -33.12 24.27
N ILE A 92 2.70 -33.09 25.13
CA ILE A 92 2.55 -32.86 26.56
C ILE A 92 2.08 -31.43 26.85
N LEU A 93 2.68 -30.43 26.18
CA LEU A 93 2.29 -29.03 26.33
C LEU A 93 0.85 -28.79 25.90
N SER A 94 0.37 -29.46 24.85
CA SER A 94 -1.03 -29.31 24.39
C SER A 94 -2.06 -29.75 25.42
N VAL A 95 -1.66 -30.62 26.39
CA VAL A 95 -2.54 -31.16 27.43
C VAL A 95 -2.27 -30.53 28.81
N GLU A 96 -1.02 -30.28 29.17
CA GLU A 96 -0.58 -29.88 30.49
C GLU A 96 -0.09 -28.44 30.61
N LEU A 97 -0.27 -27.60 29.59
CA LEU A 97 0.13 -26.20 29.67
C LEU A 97 -0.70 -25.47 30.75
N GLU A 98 -0.02 -24.98 31.77
CA GLU A 98 -0.65 -24.15 32.80
C GLU A 98 -0.80 -22.71 32.28
N PRO A 99 -1.96 -22.06 32.47
CA PRO A 99 -2.13 -20.67 32.12
C PRO A 99 -1.16 -19.77 32.91
N PRO A 100 -0.69 -18.65 32.35
CA PRO A 100 0.18 -17.73 33.06
C PRO A 100 -0.54 -17.14 34.28
N ALA A 101 0.21 -16.90 35.34
CA ALA A 101 -0.32 -16.39 36.61
C ALA A 101 -0.87 -14.95 36.53
N SER A 102 -0.44 -14.17 35.54
CA SER A 102 -0.93 -12.81 35.27
C SER A 102 -0.93 -12.52 33.74
N PHE A 103 -1.68 -11.49 33.35
CA PHE A 103 -1.75 -11.07 31.92
C PHE A 103 -0.49 -10.35 31.44
N ASP A 104 0.41 -9.94 32.33
CA ASP A 104 1.65 -9.21 31.98
C ASP A 104 2.84 -10.12 31.67
N VAL A 105 2.65 -11.46 31.70
CA VAL A 105 3.71 -12.43 31.43
C VAL A 105 3.89 -12.59 29.93
N ASP A 106 5.13 -12.52 29.46
CA ASP A 106 5.47 -12.91 28.09
C ASP A 106 5.07 -14.37 27.86
N LEU A 107 4.00 -14.58 27.09
CA LEU A 107 3.43 -15.89 26.80
C LEU A 107 4.46 -16.83 26.15
N LYS A 108 5.33 -16.29 25.31
CA LYS A 108 6.40 -17.04 24.65
C LYS A 108 7.39 -17.59 25.68
N GLN A 109 7.90 -16.72 26.55
CA GLN A 109 8.84 -17.13 27.59
C GLN A 109 8.19 -18.12 28.55
N HIS A 110 6.94 -17.90 28.92
CA HIS A 110 6.18 -18.81 29.76
C HIS A 110 6.09 -20.23 29.19
N ILE A 111 5.76 -20.36 27.89
CA ILE A 111 5.68 -21.66 27.22
C ILE A 111 7.04 -22.35 27.17
N LEU A 112 8.12 -21.62 26.90
CA LEU A 112 9.47 -22.18 26.87
C LEU A 112 9.92 -22.67 28.27
N ASP A 113 9.54 -21.98 29.33
CA ASP A 113 9.85 -22.38 30.68
C ASP A 113 9.01 -23.59 31.11
N GLN A 114 7.72 -23.64 30.74
CA GLN A 114 6.87 -24.82 30.89
C GLN A 114 7.41 -26.02 30.14
N ALA A 115 7.91 -25.83 28.90
CA ALA A 115 8.54 -26.90 28.12
C ALA A 115 9.73 -27.52 28.86
N ARG A 116 10.60 -26.69 29.45
CA ARG A 116 11.73 -27.20 30.25
C ARG A 116 11.24 -27.96 31.51
N ARG A 117 10.29 -27.39 32.23
CA ARG A 117 9.71 -27.99 33.45
C ARG A 117 9.04 -29.33 33.16
N LEU A 118 8.24 -29.41 32.08
CA LEU A 118 7.56 -30.64 31.69
C LEU A 118 8.52 -31.70 31.19
N ALA A 119 9.57 -31.30 30.45
CA ALA A 119 10.61 -32.25 30.05
C ALA A 119 11.35 -32.85 31.27
N GLU A 120 11.55 -32.07 32.32
CA GLU A 120 12.10 -32.58 33.58
C GLU A 120 11.16 -33.52 34.29
N LYS A 121 9.87 -33.20 34.37
CA LYS A 121 8.82 -34.03 34.94
C LYS A 121 8.71 -35.38 34.22
N TYR A 122 8.82 -35.37 32.89
CA TYR A 122 8.66 -36.53 32.02
C TYR A 122 9.98 -37.06 31.42
N ARG A 123 11.10 -37.02 32.23
CA ARG A 123 12.45 -37.46 31.79
C ARG A 123 12.50 -38.86 31.17
N GLY A 124 11.59 -39.77 31.54
CA GLY A 124 11.49 -41.11 30.95
C GLY A 124 10.95 -41.14 29.53
N ALA A 125 10.07 -40.18 29.19
CA ALA A 125 9.40 -40.08 27.89
C ALA A 125 10.06 -39.06 26.97
N VAL A 126 10.53 -37.93 27.51
CA VAL A 126 11.18 -36.83 26.77
C VAL A 126 12.67 -36.85 27.07
N ARG A 127 13.48 -37.20 26.07
CA ARG A 127 14.94 -37.20 26.21
C ARG A 127 15.52 -36.18 25.25
N VAL A 128 15.92 -35.02 25.79
CA VAL A 128 16.62 -33.99 25.00
C VAL A 128 18.13 -34.29 25.08
N PRO A 129 18.81 -34.46 23.94
CA PRO A 129 20.27 -34.70 23.93
C PRO A 129 21.02 -33.51 24.55
N LYS A 130 22.19 -33.79 25.14
CA LYS A 130 23.03 -32.72 25.71
C LYS A 130 23.41 -31.70 24.63
N GLY A 131 23.22 -30.44 24.91
CA GLY A 131 23.52 -29.34 23.96
C GLY A 131 22.42 -29.05 22.93
N SER A 132 21.34 -29.86 22.85
CA SER A 132 20.27 -29.68 21.85
C SER A 132 19.11 -28.82 22.32
N TRP A 133 19.13 -28.35 23.58
CA TRP A 133 18.03 -27.55 24.13
C TRP A 133 17.67 -26.33 23.30
N GLY A 134 18.67 -25.60 22.78
CA GLY A 134 18.41 -24.43 21.95
C GLY A 134 17.61 -24.78 20.69
N LYS A 135 18.00 -25.85 19.97
CA LYS A 135 17.28 -26.34 18.79
C LYS A 135 15.88 -26.86 19.12
N VAL A 136 15.74 -27.65 20.18
CA VAL A 136 14.45 -28.21 20.60
C VAL A 136 13.48 -27.09 20.97
N LEU A 137 13.91 -26.11 21.75
CA LEU A 137 13.07 -24.97 22.13
C LEU A 137 12.74 -24.08 20.93
N TYR A 138 13.65 -23.88 20.00
CA TYR A 138 13.37 -23.17 18.75
C TYR A 138 12.20 -23.82 17.99
N TYR A 139 12.21 -25.15 17.83
CA TYR A 139 11.14 -25.85 17.13
C TYR A 139 9.83 -25.91 17.93
N VAL A 140 9.90 -26.05 19.25
CA VAL A 140 8.71 -25.97 20.11
C VAL A 140 8.05 -24.60 20.01
N GLU A 141 8.83 -23.53 20.05
CA GLU A 141 8.34 -22.18 19.84
C GLU A 141 7.71 -22.01 18.45
N ARG A 142 8.45 -22.41 17.40
CA ARG A 142 8.03 -22.31 16.00
C ARG A 142 6.68 -23.01 15.75
N ASP A 143 6.53 -24.25 16.25
CA ASP A 143 5.41 -25.12 15.89
C ASP A 143 4.20 -24.91 16.83
N LEU A 144 4.39 -24.54 18.10
CA LEU A 144 3.31 -24.35 19.05
C LEU A 144 2.81 -22.91 19.11
N VAL A 145 3.73 -21.95 19.23
CA VAL A 145 3.41 -20.52 19.40
C VAL A 145 3.42 -19.77 18.08
N GLY A 146 4.39 -20.11 17.24
CA GLY A 146 4.65 -19.43 15.99
C GLY A 146 3.82 -19.96 14.82
N TYR A 147 4.28 -19.59 13.64
CA TYR A 147 3.61 -19.87 12.37
C TYR A 147 4.10 -21.18 11.71
N GLY A 148 4.71 -22.11 12.51
CA GLY A 148 5.16 -23.40 12.00
C GLY A 148 6.04 -23.29 10.73
N PRO A 149 5.68 -23.98 9.62
CA PRO A 149 6.51 -24.03 8.42
C PRO A 149 6.86 -22.68 7.80
N ILE A 150 6.06 -21.64 8.05
CA ILE A 150 6.29 -20.30 7.50
C ILE A 150 6.85 -19.31 8.55
N GLU A 151 7.29 -19.78 9.70
CA GLU A 151 7.80 -18.93 10.78
C GLU A 151 8.97 -18.05 10.31
N VAL A 152 9.91 -18.62 9.54
CA VAL A 152 11.05 -17.85 9.00
C VAL A 152 10.57 -16.75 8.06
N LEU A 153 9.56 -17.02 7.23
CA LEU A 153 8.96 -16.00 6.35
C LEU A 153 8.26 -14.90 7.16
N MET A 154 7.59 -15.29 8.26
CA MET A 154 6.91 -14.34 9.14
C MET A 154 7.90 -13.46 9.91
N ARG A 155 9.06 -13.97 10.28
CA ARG A 155 10.10 -13.19 11.00
C ARG A 155 10.93 -12.29 10.09
N ASP A 156 11.06 -12.62 8.81
CA ASP A 156 11.90 -11.84 7.89
C ASP A 156 11.25 -10.49 7.56
N TYR A 157 11.85 -9.40 8.02
CA TYR A 157 11.37 -8.03 7.78
C TYR A 157 11.46 -7.57 6.31
N LYS A 158 12.19 -8.29 5.46
CA LYS A 158 12.30 -8.00 4.03
C LYS A 158 11.08 -8.48 3.23
N LEU A 159 10.22 -9.31 3.82
CA LEU A 159 9.01 -9.82 3.17
C LEU A 159 7.79 -8.97 3.52
N GLU A 160 6.98 -8.65 2.50
CA GLU A 160 5.71 -7.91 2.62
C GLU A 160 4.50 -8.84 2.57
N ASP A 161 4.44 -9.77 1.61
CA ASP A 161 3.34 -10.72 1.46
C ASP A 161 3.88 -12.16 1.38
N ILE A 162 3.08 -13.12 1.86
CA ILE A 162 3.32 -14.57 1.78
C ILE A 162 2.08 -15.20 1.20
N SER A 163 2.18 -15.90 0.06
CA SER A 163 1.06 -16.51 -0.64
C SER A 163 1.28 -18.00 -0.89
N CYS A 164 0.29 -18.82 -0.50
CA CYS A 164 0.22 -20.24 -0.82
C CYS A 164 -0.98 -20.49 -1.73
N ASP A 165 -0.71 -20.91 -2.96
CA ASP A 165 -1.73 -21.08 -4.02
C ASP A 165 -2.18 -22.54 -4.18
N GLY A 166 -2.08 -23.34 -3.11
CA GLY A 166 -2.48 -24.74 -3.05
C GLY A 166 -1.32 -25.71 -2.85
N VAL A 167 -1.61 -27.01 -2.92
CA VAL A 167 -0.63 -28.09 -2.74
C VAL A 167 0.27 -28.26 -3.97
N ASP A 168 1.44 -28.89 -3.76
CA ASP A 168 2.46 -29.18 -4.78
C ASP A 168 3.00 -27.92 -5.50
N ARG A 169 2.89 -26.77 -4.86
CA ARG A 169 3.36 -25.47 -5.35
C ARG A 169 4.26 -24.82 -4.32
N PRO A 170 5.32 -24.13 -4.76
CA PRO A 170 6.11 -23.29 -3.88
C PRO A 170 5.23 -22.18 -3.29
N ILE A 171 5.41 -21.87 -2.01
CA ILE A 171 4.92 -20.62 -1.45
C ILE A 171 5.63 -19.48 -2.17
N HIS A 172 4.91 -18.43 -2.54
CA HIS A 172 5.47 -17.22 -3.10
C HIS A 172 5.55 -16.14 -2.03
N VAL A 173 6.59 -15.33 -2.09
CA VAL A 173 6.76 -14.18 -1.21
C VAL A 173 6.97 -12.92 -2.02
N TRP A 174 6.46 -11.80 -1.50
CA TRP A 174 6.79 -10.49 -2.01
C TRP A 174 7.98 -9.94 -1.22
N HIS A 175 9.13 -9.95 -1.86
CA HIS A 175 10.38 -9.43 -1.29
C HIS A 175 10.58 -7.98 -1.71
N ARG A 176 11.06 -7.12 -0.81
CA ARG A 176 11.22 -5.66 -1.07
C ARG A 176 12.13 -5.37 -2.24
N ASP A 177 13.24 -6.11 -2.35
CA ASP A 177 14.27 -5.88 -3.35
C ASP A 177 14.08 -6.72 -4.61
N TYR A 178 13.38 -7.87 -4.51
CA TYR A 178 13.28 -8.86 -5.60
C TYR A 178 11.84 -9.10 -6.06
N GLU A 179 10.85 -8.37 -5.49
CA GLU A 179 9.43 -8.51 -5.82
C GLU A 179 8.87 -9.92 -5.55
N SER A 180 7.99 -10.42 -6.41
CA SER A 180 7.38 -11.74 -6.25
C SER A 180 8.34 -12.84 -6.66
N ILE A 181 8.82 -13.63 -5.70
CA ILE A 181 9.72 -14.77 -5.92
C ILE A 181 9.21 -16.03 -5.22
N PRO A 182 9.40 -17.22 -5.81
CA PRO A 182 9.05 -18.48 -5.18
C PRO A 182 10.01 -18.80 -4.02
N THR A 183 9.49 -19.55 -3.04
CA THR A 183 10.30 -20.12 -1.95
C THR A 183 10.60 -21.60 -2.19
N ASN A 184 11.43 -22.18 -1.34
CA ASN A 184 11.63 -23.63 -1.32
C ASN A 184 10.64 -24.39 -0.43
N ILE A 185 9.61 -23.73 0.13
CA ILE A 185 8.60 -24.35 1.00
C ILE A 185 7.43 -24.81 0.15
N VAL A 186 7.08 -26.10 0.25
CA VAL A 186 5.99 -26.71 -0.52
C VAL A 186 5.13 -27.57 0.39
N PHE A 187 3.82 -27.33 0.40
CA PHE A 187 2.84 -28.25 0.99
C PHE A 187 2.59 -29.40 0.01
N ARG A 188 2.90 -30.65 0.42
CA ARG A 188 2.71 -31.86 -0.39
C ARG A 188 1.43 -32.61 -0.06
N ASP A 189 0.89 -32.37 1.12
CA ASP A 189 -0.34 -33.00 1.60
C ASP A 189 -1.45 -31.98 1.72
N ARG A 190 -2.64 -32.35 1.23
CA ARG A 190 -3.85 -31.49 1.29
C ARG A 190 -4.37 -31.32 2.71
N ASP A 191 -4.31 -32.39 3.51
CA ASP A 191 -4.80 -32.35 4.87
C ASP A 191 -3.86 -31.54 5.75
N ALA A 192 -2.55 -31.64 5.58
CA ALA A 192 -1.58 -30.77 6.24
C ALA A 192 -1.80 -29.27 5.93
N LEU A 193 -2.10 -28.93 4.66
CA LEU A 193 -2.43 -27.54 4.30
C LEU A 193 -3.75 -27.08 4.92
N ARG A 194 -4.78 -27.94 4.95
CA ARG A 194 -6.06 -27.64 5.59
C ARG A 194 -5.91 -27.41 7.09
N GLU A 195 -5.18 -28.28 7.78
CA GLU A 195 -4.90 -28.16 9.22
C GLU A 195 -4.12 -26.88 9.51
N PHE A 196 -3.14 -26.55 8.67
CA PHE A 196 -2.39 -25.31 8.81
C PHE A 196 -3.28 -24.06 8.66
N ILE A 197 -4.20 -24.05 7.69
CA ILE A 197 -5.16 -22.95 7.50
C ILE A 197 -6.15 -22.86 8.68
N VAL A 198 -6.60 -23.98 9.24
CA VAL A 198 -7.42 -24.01 10.46
C VAL A 198 -6.63 -23.41 11.64
N LYS A 199 -5.34 -23.75 11.78
CA LYS A 199 -4.46 -23.15 12.79
C LYS A 199 -4.40 -21.63 12.62
N LEU A 200 -4.16 -21.11 11.41
CA LEU A 200 -4.12 -19.67 11.13
C LEU A 200 -5.46 -18.98 11.47
N ALA A 201 -6.59 -19.60 11.11
CA ALA A 201 -7.91 -19.08 11.45
C ALA A 201 -8.10 -18.99 12.97
N HIS A 202 -7.75 -20.05 13.73
CA HIS A 202 -7.83 -20.04 15.18
C HIS A 202 -6.91 -18.99 15.81
N MET A 203 -5.69 -18.79 15.31
CA MET A 203 -4.79 -17.74 15.77
C MET A 203 -5.41 -16.34 15.60
N SER A 204 -6.27 -16.16 14.60
CA SER A 204 -7.00 -14.90 14.36
C SER A 204 -8.31 -14.78 15.16
N GLY A 205 -8.66 -15.78 15.98
CA GLY A 205 -9.94 -15.84 16.68
C GLY A 205 -11.14 -16.10 15.77
N LYS A 206 -10.91 -16.56 14.54
CA LYS A 206 -11.95 -16.91 13.55
C LYS A 206 -12.03 -18.41 13.38
N HIS A 207 -13.14 -18.87 12.78
CA HIS A 207 -13.36 -20.26 12.41
C HIS A 207 -13.45 -20.37 10.91
N ILE A 208 -12.87 -21.45 10.33
CA ILE A 208 -12.95 -21.79 8.92
C ILE A 208 -13.35 -23.26 8.78
N SER A 209 -14.22 -23.58 7.85
CA SER A 209 -14.72 -24.93 7.60
C SER A 209 -15.32 -25.04 6.21
N ALA A 210 -15.75 -26.23 5.79
CA ALA A 210 -16.47 -26.40 4.52
C ALA A 210 -17.77 -25.57 4.44
N ALA A 211 -18.45 -25.32 5.57
CA ALA A 211 -19.63 -24.47 5.61
C ALA A 211 -19.30 -22.97 5.55
N PHE A 212 -18.12 -22.57 6.02
CA PHE A 212 -17.62 -21.20 6.01
C PHE A 212 -16.19 -21.21 5.44
N PRO A 213 -16.05 -21.34 4.11
CA PRO A 213 -14.77 -21.65 3.48
C PRO A 213 -13.86 -20.43 3.24
N ILE A 214 -14.27 -19.25 3.65
CA ILE A 214 -13.50 -18.00 3.44
C ILE A 214 -13.25 -17.33 4.78
N VAL A 215 -12.01 -16.91 5.00
CA VAL A 215 -11.60 -16.11 6.16
C VAL A 215 -10.82 -14.89 5.67
N ASP A 216 -11.26 -13.72 6.09
CA ASP A 216 -10.48 -12.48 6.13
C ASP A 216 -10.37 -12.06 7.59
N ALA A 217 -9.15 -12.02 8.12
CA ALA A 217 -8.92 -11.84 9.55
C ALA A 217 -7.56 -11.23 9.84
N MET A 218 -7.37 -10.85 11.10
CA MET A 218 -6.11 -10.33 11.60
C MET A 218 -5.42 -11.37 12.49
N LEU A 219 -4.20 -11.75 12.11
CA LEU A 219 -3.31 -12.59 12.90
C LEU A 219 -2.61 -11.79 14.01
N PRO A 220 -2.05 -12.47 15.02
CA PRO A 220 -1.16 -11.84 15.99
C PRO A 220 -0.06 -11.02 15.29
N GLY A 221 0.33 -9.88 15.86
CA GLY A 221 1.26 -8.96 15.20
C GLY A 221 0.61 -8.08 14.12
N ARG A 222 -0.73 -8.02 14.06
CA ARG A 222 -1.52 -7.21 13.11
C ARG A 222 -1.34 -7.61 11.63
N HIS A 223 -0.90 -8.84 11.33
CA HIS A 223 -0.81 -9.33 9.96
C HIS A 223 -2.19 -9.66 9.42
N ARG A 224 -2.50 -9.29 8.18
CA ARG A 224 -3.78 -9.62 7.54
C ARG A 224 -3.72 -10.99 6.88
N LEU A 225 -4.68 -11.84 7.19
CA LEU A 225 -4.87 -13.17 6.60
C LEU A 225 -6.10 -13.16 5.70
N ALA A 226 -5.92 -13.56 4.44
CA ALA A 226 -7.01 -14.00 3.57
C ALA A 226 -6.80 -15.47 3.24
N ALA A 227 -7.78 -16.34 3.55
CA ALA A 227 -7.65 -17.77 3.33
C ALA A 227 -8.93 -18.39 2.80
N THR A 228 -8.77 -19.49 2.02
CA THR A 228 -9.87 -20.34 1.54
C THR A 228 -9.68 -21.76 2.07
N TYR A 229 -10.80 -22.45 2.31
CA TYR A 229 -10.81 -23.82 2.80
C TYR A 229 -11.53 -24.74 1.80
N GLY A 230 -10.88 -25.83 1.42
CA GLY A 230 -11.46 -26.84 0.55
C GLY A 230 -11.36 -26.51 -0.95
N GLU A 231 -11.76 -27.50 -1.76
CA GLU A 231 -11.63 -27.46 -3.21
C GLU A 231 -12.87 -26.87 -3.91
N GLU A 232 -13.97 -26.70 -3.18
CA GLU A 232 -15.21 -26.11 -3.69
C GLU A 232 -15.02 -24.63 -4.05
N VAL A 233 -14.23 -23.90 -3.26
CA VAL A 233 -13.92 -22.48 -3.50
C VAL A 233 -12.62 -22.33 -4.27
N SER A 234 -11.64 -23.19 -3.99
CA SER A 234 -10.33 -23.16 -4.63
C SER A 234 -10.00 -24.55 -5.22
N PRO A 235 -10.25 -24.81 -6.52
CA PRO A 235 -10.11 -26.13 -7.14
C PRO A 235 -8.73 -26.78 -7.04
N LYS A 236 -7.69 -26.01 -6.76
CA LYS A 236 -6.31 -26.49 -6.59
C LYS A 236 -5.95 -26.82 -5.14
N GLY A 237 -6.90 -26.79 -4.24
CA GLY A 237 -6.74 -26.94 -2.81
C GLY A 237 -6.91 -25.63 -2.06
N SER A 238 -6.92 -25.72 -0.74
CA SER A 238 -6.99 -24.55 0.13
C SER A 238 -5.85 -23.57 -0.14
N THR A 239 -6.10 -22.27 0.04
CA THR A 239 -5.11 -21.22 -0.20
C THR A 239 -5.03 -20.25 0.98
N PHE A 240 -3.91 -19.58 1.14
CA PHE A 240 -3.80 -18.44 2.06
C PHE A 240 -2.87 -17.37 1.50
N THR A 241 -3.15 -16.13 1.84
CA THR A 241 -2.25 -15.00 1.66
C THR A 241 -2.17 -14.22 2.96
N ILE A 242 -0.95 -13.98 3.42
CA ILE A 242 -0.67 -13.18 4.62
C ILE A 242 0.04 -11.91 4.17
N ARG A 243 -0.60 -10.76 4.40
CA ARG A 243 0.05 -9.47 4.29
C ARG A 243 0.64 -9.09 5.64
N LYS A 244 1.96 -8.98 5.68
CA LYS A 244 2.66 -8.69 6.93
C LYS A 244 2.50 -7.22 7.33
N PHE A 245 2.10 -7.00 8.57
CA PHE A 245 2.16 -5.67 9.16
C PHE A 245 3.60 -5.32 9.50
N ARG A 246 3.99 -4.09 9.20
CA ARG A 246 5.31 -3.58 9.54
C ARG A 246 5.27 -2.96 10.93
N GLU A 247 5.91 -3.59 11.90
CA GLU A 247 5.98 -3.08 13.28
C GLU A 247 6.65 -1.70 13.37
N ARG A 248 7.67 -1.47 12.54
CA ARG A 248 8.35 -0.19 12.44
C ARG A 248 7.95 0.50 11.14
N PRO A 249 7.02 1.46 11.19
CA PRO A 249 6.64 2.22 10.00
C PRO A 249 7.84 3.02 9.46
N PHE A 250 7.79 3.35 8.17
CA PHE A 250 8.77 4.26 7.59
C PHE A 250 8.61 5.65 8.21
N SER A 251 9.74 6.22 8.67
CA SER A 251 9.78 7.61 9.06
C SER A 251 9.88 8.53 7.83
N ILE A 252 9.62 9.80 8.04
CA ILE A 252 9.82 10.81 6.98
C ILE A 252 11.28 10.86 6.52
N ILE A 253 12.23 10.55 7.40
CA ILE A 253 13.66 10.52 7.07
C ILE A 253 14.01 9.38 6.12
N GLU A 254 13.43 8.17 6.32
CA GLU A 254 13.60 7.06 5.38
C GLU A 254 13.00 7.38 4.00
N LEU A 255 11.89 8.13 3.93
CA LEU A 255 11.34 8.59 2.65
C LEU A 255 12.26 9.60 1.96
N LEU A 256 12.93 10.49 2.73
CA LEU A 256 13.95 11.39 2.20
C LEU A 256 15.21 10.64 1.71
N GLU A 257 15.65 9.62 2.43
CA GLU A 257 16.80 8.78 2.04
C GLU A 257 16.53 7.98 0.76
N SER A 258 15.32 7.43 0.64
CA SER A 258 14.91 6.68 -0.56
C SER A 258 14.62 7.56 -1.77
N GLY A 259 14.63 8.89 -1.61
CA GLY A 259 14.27 9.84 -2.66
C GLY A 259 12.77 9.88 -3.00
N ASN A 260 11.90 9.34 -2.13
CA ASN A 260 10.45 9.38 -2.33
C ASN A 260 9.94 10.82 -2.46
N LEU A 261 10.47 11.72 -1.63
CA LEU A 261 10.27 13.17 -1.72
C LEU A 261 11.57 13.90 -1.33
N ASP A 262 11.66 15.17 -1.61
CA ASP A 262 12.78 16.03 -1.18
C ASP A 262 12.51 16.74 0.15
N SER A 263 13.54 17.29 0.75
CA SER A 263 13.47 17.93 2.08
C SER A 263 12.64 19.22 2.09
N TRP A 264 12.56 19.94 0.96
CA TRP A 264 11.69 21.11 0.87
C TRP A 264 10.21 20.69 0.91
N THR A 265 9.84 19.69 0.15
CA THR A 265 8.48 19.14 0.13
C THR A 265 8.09 18.58 1.51
N ALA A 266 9.00 17.90 2.20
CA ALA A 266 8.76 17.43 3.55
C ALA A 266 8.55 18.58 4.54
N ALA A 267 9.36 19.65 4.47
CA ALA A 267 9.21 20.84 5.29
C ALA A 267 7.91 21.60 4.99
N TYR A 268 7.50 21.64 3.72
CA TYR A 268 6.21 22.18 3.31
C TYR A 268 5.06 21.38 3.93
N LEU A 269 5.07 20.04 3.82
CA LEU A 269 4.04 19.18 4.43
C LEU A 269 4.02 19.33 5.95
N TRP A 270 5.17 19.48 6.58
CA TRP A 270 5.26 19.78 8.01
C TRP A 270 4.51 21.07 8.37
N MET A 271 4.71 22.14 7.58
CA MET A 271 3.98 23.40 7.76
C MET A 271 2.47 23.23 7.58
N MET A 272 2.04 22.46 6.59
CA MET A 272 0.62 22.19 6.32
C MET A 272 -0.01 21.43 7.49
N VAL A 273 0.65 20.37 7.96
CA VAL A 273 0.15 19.52 9.07
C VAL A 273 0.04 20.29 10.38
N GLU A 274 1.06 21.11 10.72
CA GLU A 274 0.99 21.97 11.91
C GLU A 274 -0.24 22.88 11.91
N ASN A 275 -0.64 23.36 10.74
CA ASN A 275 -1.76 24.28 10.57
C ASN A 275 -3.12 23.57 10.31
N LYS A 276 -3.20 22.26 10.60
CA LYS A 276 -4.39 21.43 10.42
C LYS A 276 -4.92 21.41 8.98
N MET A 277 -4.04 21.60 8.01
CA MET A 277 -4.40 21.48 6.60
C MET A 277 -4.65 20.01 6.24
N THR A 278 -5.62 19.80 5.38
CA THR A 278 -6.03 18.49 4.93
C THR A 278 -5.11 17.94 3.85
N VAL A 279 -4.71 16.68 3.98
CA VAL A 279 -3.82 16.01 3.02
C VAL A 279 -4.46 14.72 2.52
N MET A 280 -4.56 14.57 1.21
CA MET A 280 -4.97 13.32 0.57
C MET A 280 -3.83 12.73 -0.24
N VAL A 281 -3.53 11.45 0.01
CA VAL A 281 -2.50 10.72 -0.75
C VAL A 281 -3.19 9.81 -1.76
N ILE A 282 -2.96 10.07 -3.04
CA ILE A 282 -3.54 9.34 -4.16
C ILE A 282 -2.47 8.50 -4.87
N GLY A 283 -2.86 7.43 -5.52
CA GLY A 283 -1.96 6.56 -6.28
C GLY A 283 -2.53 5.17 -6.52
N ALA A 284 -1.88 4.42 -7.38
CA ALA A 284 -2.24 3.03 -7.69
C ALA A 284 -2.04 2.08 -6.50
N THR A 285 -2.44 0.83 -6.64
CA THR A 285 -2.15 -0.24 -5.66
C THR A 285 -0.63 -0.42 -5.53
N ALA A 286 -0.15 -0.67 -4.30
CA ALA A 286 1.26 -0.84 -3.97
C ALA A 286 2.17 0.40 -4.25
N ALA A 287 1.59 1.57 -4.53
CA ALA A 287 2.35 2.82 -4.71
C ALA A 287 2.96 3.36 -3.41
N GLY A 288 2.57 2.82 -2.24
CA GLY A 288 3.08 3.26 -0.94
C GLY A 288 2.28 4.40 -0.31
N LYS A 289 0.99 4.55 -0.65
CA LYS A 289 0.12 5.63 -0.12
C LYS A 289 0.05 5.64 1.41
N THR A 290 -0.29 4.50 2.03
CA THR A 290 -0.40 4.38 3.49
C THR A 290 0.96 4.59 4.16
N THR A 291 2.04 4.12 3.54
CA THR A 291 3.42 4.36 4.00
C THR A 291 3.76 5.85 4.01
N PHE A 292 3.44 6.55 2.91
CA PHE A 292 3.64 8.00 2.80
C PHE A 292 2.81 8.76 3.83
N LEU A 293 1.51 8.43 3.93
CA LEU A 293 0.61 9.04 4.91
C LEU A 293 1.13 8.84 6.33
N ASN A 294 1.54 7.62 6.68
CA ASN A 294 2.07 7.31 8.00
C ASN A 294 3.35 8.11 8.31
N ALA A 295 4.28 8.25 7.35
CA ALA A 295 5.48 9.05 7.53
C ALA A 295 5.17 10.55 7.76
N VAL A 296 4.16 11.10 7.09
CA VAL A 296 3.70 12.49 7.28
C VAL A 296 3.16 12.72 8.70
N THR A 297 2.66 11.69 9.38
CA THR A 297 2.19 11.80 10.78
C THR A 297 3.30 12.12 11.77
N ASN A 298 4.57 11.96 11.41
CA ASN A 298 5.70 12.44 12.22
C ASN A 298 5.62 13.96 12.50
N PHE A 299 4.92 14.70 11.66
CA PHE A 299 4.80 16.16 11.75
C PHE A 299 3.69 16.65 12.68
N PHE A 300 2.93 15.74 13.32
CA PHE A 300 1.91 16.18 14.26
C PHE A 300 2.50 16.97 15.42
N LYS A 301 1.82 18.07 15.74
CA LYS A 301 2.19 18.91 16.88
C LYS A 301 1.92 18.18 18.20
N PRO A 302 2.81 18.32 19.19
CA PRO A 302 2.54 17.82 20.53
C PRO A 302 1.19 18.30 21.05
N GLY A 303 0.44 17.39 21.68
CA GLY A 303 -0.88 17.69 22.23
C GLY A 303 -2.05 17.61 21.25
N PHE A 304 -1.82 17.44 19.95
CA PHE A 304 -2.91 17.13 19.03
C PHE A 304 -3.61 15.84 19.42
N LYS A 305 -4.93 15.82 19.35
CA LYS A 305 -5.70 14.58 19.45
C LYS A 305 -5.91 14.01 18.05
N VAL A 306 -5.39 12.82 17.82
CA VAL A 306 -5.47 12.14 16.52
C VAL A 306 -6.37 10.93 16.63
N VAL A 307 -7.29 10.76 15.68
CA VAL A 307 -8.12 9.56 15.55
C VAL A 307 -7.85 8.93 14.19
N THR A 308 -7.43 7.66 14.19
CA THR A 308 -7.30 6.86 12.96
C THR A 308 -8.48 5.91 12.84
N ILE A 309 -8.97 5.73 11.61
CA ILE A 309 -10.13 4.91 11.29
C ILE A 309 -9.77 4.07 10.06
N GLU A 310 -9.74 2.75 10.24
CA GLU A 310 -9.24 1.82 9.22
C GLU A 310 -10.10 0.56 9.15
N GLU A 311 -10.16 -0.08 7.99
CA GLU A 311 -10.72 -1.44 7.88
C GLU A 311 -9.76 -2.45 8.49
N THR A 312 -8.50 -2.34 8.16
CA THR A 312 -7.39 -3.10 8.74
C THR A 312 -6.36 -2.10 9.26
N PRO A 313 -5.93 -2.19 10.51
CA PRO A 313 -4.94 -1.28 11.08
C PRO A 313 -3.60 -1.41 10.36
N GLU A 314 -3.25 -0.42 9.56
CA GLU A 314 -1.95 -0.28 8.89
C GLU A 314 -1.13 0.87 9.47
N LEU A 315 -1.80 1.89 10.00
CA LEU A 315 -1.15 3.05 10.60
C LEU A 315 -0.60 2.74 11.99
N ASN A 316 0.58 3.27 12.26
CA ASN A 316 1.24 3.17 13.56
C ASN A 316 1.91 4.52 13.86
N LEU A 317 1.26 5.32 14.70
CA LEU A 317 1.68 6.70 14.98
C LEU A 317 2.54 6.75 16.25
N PRO A 318 3.64 7.49 16.25
CA PRO A 318 4.44 7.74 17.44
C PRO A 318 3.84 8.84 18.34
N HIS A 319 2.51 8.95 18.42
CA HIS A 319 1.80 10.06 19.06
C HIS A 319 1.06 9.59 20.31
N GLU A 320 1.22 10.29 21.44
CA GLU A 320 0.65 9.87 22.73
C GLU A 320 -0.89 9.95 22.77
N ASN A 321 -1.46 11.05 22.25
CA ASN A 321 -2.89 11.27 22.24
C ASN A 321 -3.54 10.73 20.95
N TRP A 322 -3.40 9.43 20.73
CA TRP A 322 -3.88 8.73 19.55
C TRP A 322 -4.96 7.70 19.91
N VAL A 323 -6.08 7.74 19.19
CA VAL A 323 -7.17 6.77 19.26
C VAL A 323 -7.25 6.02 17.94
N GLN A 324 -7.08 4.70 17.99
CA GLN A 324 -7.21 3.83 16.81
C GLN A 324 -8.59 3.16 16.82
N LEU A 325 -9.34 3.32 15.74
CA LEU A 325 -10.65 2.71 15.52
C LEU A 325 -10.59 1.80 14.29
N THR A 326 -11.21 0.62 14.40
CA THR A 326 -11.24 -0.36 13.30
C THR A 326 -12.68 -0.78 13.04
N SER A 327 -13.05 -0.86 11.76
CA SER A 327 -14.35 -1.38 11.34
C SER A 327 -14.49 -2.86 11.70
N ARG A 328 -15.72 -3.32 11.77
CA ARG A 328 -16.04 -4.72 12.05
C ARG A 328 -17.13 -5.19 11.08
N GLU A 329 -16.83 -6.28 10.38
CA GLU A 329 -17.81 -6.94 9.54
C GLU A 329 -18.93 -7.61 10.36
N SER A 330 -20.07 -7.79 9.74
CA SER A 330 -21.22 -8.49 10.34
C SER A 330 -20.92 -9.97 10.60
N TYR A 331 -21.40 -10.49 11.74
CA TYR A 331 -21.34 -11.91 12.09
C TYR A 331 -22.64 -12.67 11.74
N GLY A 332 -23.61 -12.08 11.04
CA GLY A 332 -24.93 -12.65 10.77
C GLY A 332 -25.00 -13.48 9.51
N LEU A 333 -25.67 -14.64 9.58
CA LEU A 333 -26.19 -15.39 8.42
C LEU A 333 -27.47 -14.69 7.92
N GLY A 334 -27.46 -14.22 6.66
CA GLY A 334 -28.64 -13.62 6.02
C GLY A 334 -28.65 -12.08 6.02
N ALA A 335 -29.84 -11.50 5.75
CA ALA A 335 -30.00 -10.05 5.55
C ALA A 335 -29.83 -9.18 6.81
N ALA A 336 -29.77 -9.78 7.99
CA ALA A 336 -29.56 -9.04 9.24
C ALA A 336 -28.05 -8.87 9.50
N LYS A 337 -27.54 -7.68 9.20
CA LYS A 337 -26.15 -7.26 9.49
C LYS A 337 -25.97 -6.96 10.99
N VAL A 338 -25.98 -8.02 11.81
CA VAL A 338 -25.85 -7.88 13.27
C VAL A 338 -24.41 -7.59 13.64
N GLY A 339 -24.17 -6.49 14.36
CA GLY A 339 -22.87 -6.12 14.92
C GLY A 339 -21.88 -5.55 13.90
N GLU A 340 -22.32 -5.19 12.67
CA GLU A 340 -21.49 -4.45 11.71
C GLU A 340 -21.18 -3.06 12.26
N ILE A 341 -19.93 -2.64 12.13
CA ILE A 341 -19.46 -1.29 12.44
C ILE A 341 -18.70 -0.80 11.22
N THR A 342 -19.28 0.17 10.51
CA THR A 342 -18.72 0.67 9.26
C THR A 342 -17.72 1.81 9.49
N LEU A 343 -16.87 2.11 8.50
CA LEU A 343 -16.02 3.30 8.52
C LEU A 343 -16.86 4.58 8.70
N TYR A 344 -18.03 4.65 8.09
CA TYR A 344 -18.96 5.76 8.22
C TYR A 344 -19.38 6.01 9.69
N ASP A 345 -19.72 4.92 10.42
CA ASP A 345 -20.12 5.02 11.82
C ASP A 345 -18.96 5.51 12.69
N LEU A 346 -17.75 5.03 12.40
CA LEU A 346 -16.54 5.40 13.13
C LEU A 346 -16.14 6.86 12.88
N VAL A 347 -16.27 7.37 11.65
CA VAL A 347 -16.01 8.78 11.36
C VAL A 347 -17.03 9.65 12.10
N ARG A 348 -18.31 9.29 12.12
CA ARG A 348 -19.33 10.01 12.92
C ARG A 348 -19.05 9.97 14.42
N LEU A 349 -18.59 8.84 14.93
CA LEU A 349 -18.19 8.69 16.34
C LEU A 349 -16.99 9.57 16.67
N SER A 350 -15.98 9.61 15.79
CA SER A 350 -14.74 10.34 16.01
C SER A 350 -14.97 11.84 16.23
N LEU A 351 -15.98 12.43 15.59
CA LEU A 351 -16.35 13.86 15.78
C LEU A 351 -16.70 14.18 17.23
N ARG A 352 -17.19 13.20 18.01
CA ARG A 352 -17.51 13.39 19.44
C ARG A 352 -16.27 13.35 20.34
N TYR A 353 -15.13 12.92 19.82
CA TYR A 353 -13.85 12.88 20.55
C TYR A 353 -13.11 14.22 20.52
N ARG A 354 -13.62 15.21 19.76
CA ARG A 354 -12.98 16.52 19.50
C ARG A 354 -11.54 16.36 19.02
N PRO A 355 -11.30 15.63 17.93
CA PRO A 355 -9.97 15.43 17.41
C PRO A 355 -9.44 16.69 16.73
N ASP A 356 -8.12 16.87 16.78
CA ASP A 356 -7.44 17.85 15.93
C ASP A 356 -7.25 17.29 14.52
N TYR A 357 -7.01 15.98 14.40
CA TYR A 357 -6.92 15.27 13.13
C TYR A 357 -7.77 14.00 13.12
N ILE A 358 -8.45 13.78 11.99
CA ILE A 358 -9.13 12.54 11.64
C ILE A 358 -8.41 11.93 10.45
N ILE A 359 -7.92 10.69 10.60
CA ILE A 359 -7.24 9.96 9.54
C ILE A 359 -8.11 8.76 9.16
N VAL A 360 -8.60 8.74 7.93
CA VAL A 360 -9.24 7.55 7.36
C VAL A 360 -8.20 6.86 6.48
N GLY A 361 -7.85 5.62 6.84
CA GLY A 361 -6.78 4.88 6.16
C GLY A 361 -6.95 4.88 4.64
N GLU A 362 -8.16 4.57 4.17
CA GLU A 362 -8.54 4.69 2.77
C GLU A 362 -10.02 5.05 2.65
N VAL A 363 -10.36 5.98 1.76
CA VAL A 363 -11.75 6.33 1.43
C VAL A 363 -12.20 5.62 0.15
N ARG A 364 -13.33 4.90 0.26
CA ARG A 364 -13.93 4.14 -0.85
C ARG A 364 -15.44 4.33 -0.95
N GLY A 365 -16.10 4.76 0.13
CA GLY A 365 -17.54 4.80 0.28
C GLY A 365 -18.06 6.07 0.93
N ALA A 366 -19.21 5.97 1.60
CA ALA A 366 -19.94 7.09 2.18
C ALA A 366 -19.19 7.79 3.34
N GLU A 367 -18.19 7.16 3.95
CA GLU A 367 -17.31 7.74 4.96
C GLU A 367 -16.59 9.00 4.46
N ALA A 368 -16.29 9.07 3.13
CA ALA A 368 -15.69 10.23 2.51
C ALA A 368 -16.53 11.50 2.70
N PHE A 369 -17.85 11.40 2.55
CA PHE A 369 -18.76 12.53 2.73
C PHE A 369 -18.67 13.11 4.15
N VAL A 370 -18.70 12.26 5.18
CA VAL A 370 -18.62 12.71 6.58
C VAL A 370 -17.24 13.26 6.91
N LEU A 371 -16.18 12.66 6.36
CA LEU A 371 -14.81 13.16 6.52
C LEU A 371 -14.69 14.58 5.94
N PHE A 372 -15.20 14.82 4.73
CA PHE A 372 -15.17 16.14 4.10
C PHE A 372 -16.01 17.18 4.85
N GLN A 373 -17.15 16.77 5.44
CA GLN A 373 -17.91 17.65 6.34
C GLN A 373 -17.08 18.04 7.58
N ALA A 374 -16.35 17.08 8.19
CA ALA A 374 -15.48 17.36 9.32
C ALA A 374 -14.36 18.34 8.95
N MET A 375 -13.73 18.15 7.80
CA MET A 375 -12.70 19.04 7.25
C MET A 375 -13.23 20.46 7.04
N ALA A 376 -14.43 20.60 6.47
CA ALA A 376 -15.08 21.89 6.25
C ALA A 376 -15.43 22.62 7.56
N THR A 377 -15.53 21.91 8.68
CA THR A 377 -15.76 22.50 10.03
C THR A 377 -14.47 22.78 10.79
N GLY A 378 -13.30 22.64 10.15
CA GLY A 378 -12.00 23.04 10.71
C GLY A 378 -11.22 21.91 11.39
N HIS A 379 -11.62 20.65 11.27
CA HIS A 379 -10.81 19.52 11.67
C HIS A 379 -9.75 19.26 10.59
N GLY A 380 -8.50 18.99 11.00
CA GLY A 380 -7.50 18.44 10.09
C GLY A 380 -7.92 17.06 9.61
N GLY A 381 -7.69 16.77 8.35
CA GLY A 381 -8.03 15.48 7.78
C GLY A 381 -6.90 14.89 6.96
N MET A 382 -6.74 13.57 7.07
CA MET A 382 -5.84 12.84 6.17
C MET A 382 -6.51 11.58 5.68
N SER A 383 -6.23 11.20 4.44
CA SER A 383 -6.70 9.93 3.90
C SER A 383 -5.88 9.49 2.70
N THR A 384 -6.06 8.23 2.32
CA THR A 384 -5.57 7.73 1.03
C THR A 384 -6.72 7.39 0.10
N MET A 385 -6.46 7.41 -1.20
CA MET A 385 -7.42 6.99 -2.22
C MET A 385 -6.71 6.30 -3.39
N HIS A 386 -7.31 5.25 -3.91
CA HIS A 386 -6.89 4.68 -5.18
C HIS A 386 -7.37 5.56 -6.34
N ALA A 387 -6.45 6.30 -6.97
CA ALA A 387 -6.68 7.03 -8.20
C ALA A 387 -5.36 7.21 -8.95
N ASP A 388 -5.43 7.31 -10.27
CA ASP A 388 -4.30 7.48 -11.18
C ASP A 388 -3.98 8.96 -11.48
N SER A 389 -4.83 9.86 -11.00
CA SER A 389 -4.66 11.31 -11.15
C SER A 389 -5.53 12.07 -10.14
N LEU A 390 -5.18 13.33 -9.86
CA LEU A 390 -6.00 14.20 -9.02
C LEU A 390 -7.42 14.34 -9.56
N TRP A 391 -7.54 14.49 -10.87
CA TRP A 391 -8.85 14.63 -11.50
C TRP A 391 -9.73 13.37 -11.34
N ALA A 392 -9.15 12.16 -11.51
CA ALA A 392 -9.86 10.91 -11.26
C ALA A 392 -10.29 10.81 -9.78
N ALA A 393 -9.44 11.24 -8.84
CA ALA A 393 -9.76 11.29 -7.42
C ALA A 393 -10.97 12.21 -7.14
N ILE A 394 -10.95 13.43 -7.67
CA ILE A 394 -12.06 14.39 -7.50
C ILE A 394 -13.37 13.85 -8.10
N ARG A 395 -13.33 13.24 -9.28
CA ARG A 395 -14.51 12.59 -9.87
C ARG A 395 -15.05 11.46 -9.00
N ARG A 396 -14.19 10.63 -8.43
CA ARG A 396 -14.62 9.56 -7.52
C ARG A 396 -15.24 10.13 -6.25
N LEU A 397 -14.66 11.17 -5.67
CA LEU A 397 -15.20 11.85 -4.48
C LEU A 397 -16.62 12.38 -4.74
N THR A 398 -16.85 12.99 -5.90
CA THR A 398 -18.14 13.60 -6.23
C THR A 398 -19.18 12.64 -6.82
N SER A 399 -18.80 11.38 -7.06
CA SER A 399 -19.68 10.33 -7.60
C SER A 399 -20.10 9.33 -6.52
N PRO A 400 -21.21 8.58 -6.70
CA PRO A 400 -21.53 7.46 -5.84
C PRO A 400 -20.39 6.45 -5.74
N PRO A 401 -20.16 5.82 -4.57
CA PRO A 401 -20.89 5.93 -3.31
C PRO A 401 -20.45 7.09 -2.39
N MET A 402 -19.38 7.82 -2.74
CA MET A 402 -18.77 8.85 -1.88
C MET A 402 -19.65 10.12 -1.78
N ASN A 403 -20.23 10.59 -2.87
CA ASN A 403 -21.19 11.70 -2.96
C ASN A 403 -20.75 12.99 -2.23
N VAL A 404 -19.46 13.31 -2.23
CA VAL A 404 -18.97 14.58 -1.67
C VAL A 404 -19.43 15.71 -2.57
N ALA A 405 -20.19 16.64 -2.01
CA ALA A 405 -20.66 17.79 -2.79
C ALA A 405 -19.47 18.65 -3.27
N PRO A 406 -19.49 19.18 -4.50
CA PRO A 406 -18.41 20.02 -5.05
C PRO A 406 -17.99 21.17 -4.13
N ALA A 407 -18.94 21.75 -3.38
CA ALA A 407 -18.67 22.82 -2.42
C ALA A 407 -17.75 22.41 -1.26
N TYR A 408 -17.59 21.13 -0.98
CA TYR A 408 -16.67 20.63 0.06
C TYR A 408 -15.27 20.29 -0.47
N ILE A 409 -15.07 20.21 -1.79
CA ILE A 409 -13.76 19.86 -2.37
C ILE A 409 -12.66 20.86 -1.95
N PRO A 410 -12.89 22.18 -1.84
CA PRO A 410 -11.86 23.09 -1.34
C PRO A 410 -11.41 22.84 0.10
N ALA A 411 -12.15 22.04 0.89
CA ALA A 411 -11.68 21.60 2.21
C ALA A 411 -10.49 20.62 2.12
N LEU A 412 -10.26 20.01 0.97
CA LEU A 412 -9.03 19.31 0.65
C LEU A 412 -7.95 20.33 0.26
N ASN A 413 -7.03 20.59 1.15
CA ASN A 413 -6.00 21.61 0.89
C ASN A 413 -4.87 21.08 0.00
N VAL A 414 -4.37 19.87 0.27
CA VAL A 414 -3.19 19.31 -0.41
C VAL A 414 -3.48 17.91 -0.92
N ALA A 415 -3.14 17.65 -2.18
CA ALA A 415 -3.20 16.33 -2.80
C ALA A 415 -1.78 15.89 -3.20
N CYS A 416 -1.35 14.72 -2.73
CA CYS A 416 -0.06 14.10 -3.00
C CYS A 416 -0.25 12.88 -3.89
N TYR A 417 0.30 12.87 -5.09
CA TYR A 417 0.27 11.70 -5.98
C TYR A 417 1.56 10.89 -5.86
N VAL A 418 1.43 9.69 -5.34
CA VAL A 418 2.55 8.75 -5.15
C VAL A 418 2.47 7.65 -6.19
N GLU A 419 3.58 7.40 -6.85
CA GLU A 419 3.70 6.41 -7.92
C GLU A 419 4.84 5.43 -7.66
N ARG A 420 4.60 4.16 -8.01
CA ARG A 420 5.64 3.14 -8.13
C ARG A 420 6.14 3.14 -9.58
N THR A 421 7.42 3.38 -9.78
CA THR A 421 8.00 3.60 -11.10
C THR A 421 9.39 3.00 -11.22
N LEU A 422 9.83 2.78 -12.47
CA LEU A 422 11.20 2.40 -12.77
C LEU A 422 12.08 3.67 -12.72
N LEU A 423 13.12 3.62 -11.91
CA LEU A 423 14.08 4.72 -11.75
C LEU A 423 15.12 4.71 -12.88
N PRO A 424 15.85 5.83 -13.11
CA PRO A 424 16.90 5.90 -14.14
C PRO A 424 18.01 4.84 -13.99
N ASP A 425 18.25 4.36 -12.78
CA ASP A 425 19.23 3.31 -12.47
C ASP A 425 18.71 1.88 -12.69
N GLY A 426 17.48 1.74 -13.19
CA GLY A 426 16.83 0.45 -13.47
C GLY A 426 16.18 -0.22 -12.26
N ARG A 427 16.25 0.37 -11.06
CA ARG A 427 15.56 -0.13 -9.88
C ARG A 427 14.10 0.36 -9.85
N VAL A 428 13.24 -0.43 -9.24
CA VAL A 428 11.87 0.01 -8.96
C VAL A 428 11.87 0.84 -7.69
N GLY A 429 11.34 2.06 -7.78
CA GLY A 429 11.21 2.98 -6.67
C GLY A 429 9.79 3.51 -6.50
N ARG A 430 9.58 4.23 -5.42
CA ARG A 430 8.34 4.96 -5.15
C ARG A 430 8.68 6.44 -5.07
N ARG A 431 7.90 7.30 -5.77
CA ARG A 431 8.14 8.75 -5.83
C ARG A 431 6.84 9.52 -5.62
N LEU A 432 6.92 10.60 -4.88
CA LEU A 432 5.91 11.65 -4.92
C LEU A 432 6.00 12.33 -6.28
N ARG A 433 5.15 11.93 -7.20
CA ARG A 433 5.20 12.45 -8.58
C ARG A 433 4.76 13.90 -8.67
N ASN A 434 3.66 14.22 -7.98
CA ASN A 434 3.10 15.57 -7.98
C ASN A 434 2.53 15.90 -6.60
N LEU A 435 2.61 17.17 -6.24
CA LEU A 435 1.89 17.76 -5.12
C LEU A 435 1.10 18.96 -5.63
N TRP A 436 -0.21 18.93 -5.38
CA TRP A 436 -1.11 20.03 -5.73
C TRP A 436 -1.74 20.65 -4.49
N GLU A 437 -1.98 21.96 -4.57
CA GLU A 437 -2.94 22.66 -3.72
C GLU A 437 -4.29 22.72 -4.43
N VAL A 438 -5.36 22.51 -3.67
CA VAL A 438 -6.74 22.58 -4.14
C VAL A 438 -7.30 23.94 -3.75
N GLU A 439 -7.50 24.82 -4.73
CA GLU A 439 -8.05 26.17 -4.50
C GLU A 439 -9.57 26.18 -4.60
N ASP A 440 -10.13 25.40 -5.54
CA ASP A 440 -11.58 25.25 -5.75
C ASP A 440 -11.87 23.89 -6.39
N TYR A 441 -13.15 23.57 -6.59
CA TYR A 441 -13.62 22.31 -7.18
C TYR A 441 -12.95 21.98 -8.53
N ASP A 442 -12.68 22.99 -9.34
CA ASP A 442 -12.07 22.86 -10.67
C ASP A 442 -10.73 23.61 -10.80
N LYS A 443 -10.18 24.09 -9.68
CA LYS A 443 -8.96 24.90 -9.66
C LYS A 443 -7.89 24.27 -8.77
N TYR A 444 -6.87 23.73 -9.39
CA TYR A 444 -5.74 23.06 -8.74
C TYR A 444 -4.44 23.72 -9.15
N ARG A 445 -3.55 23.89 -8.18
CA ARG A 445 -2.20 24.45 -8.42
C ARG A 445 -1.16 23.41 -8.13
N GLU A 446 -0.35 23.06 -9.12
CA GLU A 446 0.79 22.20 -8.92
C GLU A 446 1.94 22.97 -8.24
N ILE A 447 2.42 22.45 -7.13
CA ILE A 447 3.50 23.06 -6.34
C ILE A 447 4.80 22.31 -6.55
N VAL A 448 4.75 20.98 -6.56
CA VAL A 448 5.94 20.13 -6.71
C VAL A 448 5.69 19.10 -7.80
N ARG A 449 6.73 18.88 -8.62
CA ARG A 449 6.77 17.84 -9.65
C ARG A 449 8.07 17.07 -9.57
N TRP A 450 7.98 15.75 -9.66
CA TRP A 450 9.13 14.88 -9.84
C TRP A 450 9.52 14.79 -11.32
N ASP A 451 10.82 14.91 -11.60
CA ASP A 451 11.38 14.71 -12.94
C ASP A 451 11.96 13.29 -13.05
N PRO A 452 11.37 12.42 -13.90
CA PRO A 452 11.83 11.04 -14.06
C PRO A 452 13.22 10.91 -14.71
N VAL A 453 13.71 11.95 -15.38
CA VAL A 453 15.02 11.90 -16.05
C VAL A 453 16.16 12.14 -15.06
N SER A 454 16.02 13.15 -14.21
CA SER A 454 17.03 13.50 -13.22
C SER A 454 16.83 12.86 -11.85
N ASP A 455 15.70 12.16 -11.64
CA ASP A 455 15.25 11.64 -10.34
C ASP A 455 15.22 12.71 -9.24
N LYS A 456 14.75 13.90 -9.56
CA LYS A 456 14.68 15.05 -8.64
C LYS A 456 13.30 15.66 -8.59
N HIS A 457 12.96 16.20 -7.43
CA HIS A 457 11.76 17.01 -7.26
C HIS A 457 12.07 18.48 -7.55
N ALA A 458 11.12 19.17 -8.16
CA ALA A 458 11.22 20.58 -8.50
C ALA A 458 9.98 21.34 -8.02
N ILE A 459 10.19 22.54 -7.49
CA ILE A 459 9.12 23.48 -7.20
C ILE A 459 8.73 24.14 -8.52
N VAL A 460 7.47 23.95 -8.92
CA VAL A 460 6.95 24.43 -10.20
C VAL A 460 5.88 25.52 -10.06
N GLY A 461 5.38 25.76 -8.85
CA GLY A 461 4.35 26.76 -8.57
C GLY A 461 4.54 27.47 -7.23
N SER A 462 3.91 28.64 -7.10
CA SER A 462 3.86 29.38 -5.83
C SER A 462 2.67 28.87 -4.99
N SER A 463 2.89 28.67 -3.70
CA SER A 463 1.87 28.20 -2.76
C SER A 463 0.89 29.29 -2.36
N VAL A 464 -0.39 29.05 -2.55
CA VAL A 464 -1.48 29.89 -2.05
C VAL A 464 -1.67 29.66 -0.55
N HIS A 465 -1.48 28.42 -0.09
CA HIS A 465 -1.65 28.09 1.33
C HIS A 465 -0.56 28.75 2.20
N LEU A 466 0.68 28.83 1.73
CA LEU A 466 1.71 29.58 2.44
C LEU A 466 1.43 31.08 2.48
N ALA A 467 0.93 31.65 1.38
CA ALA A 467 0.51 33.05 1.35
C ALA A 467 -0.67 33.32 2.32
N THR A 468 -1.67 32.44 2.34
CA THR A 468 -2.78 32.51 3.28
C THR A 468 -2.32 32.36 4.72
N LEU A 469 -1.37 31.47 4.98
CA LEU A 469 -0.78 31.28 6.30
C LEU A 469 -0.03 32.53 6.77
N ALA A 470 0.76 33.16 5.89
CA ALA A 470 1.45 34.41 6.16
C ALA A 470 0.44 35.49 6.61
N GLN A 471 -0.64 35.68 5.85
CA GLN A 471 -1.71 36.63 6.20
C GLN A 471 -2.37 36.31 7.55
N ARG A 472 -2.73 35.02 7.79
CA ARG A 472 -3.38 34.61 9.05
C ARG A 472 -2.50 34.78 10.28
N THR A 473 -1.18 34.65 10.14
CA THR A 473 -0.21 34.77 11.25
C THR A 473 0.39 36.16 11.38
N GLY A 474 0.04 37.09 10.49
CA GLY A 474 0.60 38.45 10.45
C GLY A 474 2.09 38.47 10.09
N LYS A 475 2.58 37.43 9.42
CA LYS A 475 3.97 37.32 8.96
C LYS A 475 4.10 37.67 7.48
N SER A 476 5.29 38.05 7.06
CA SER A 476 5.60 38.17 5.63
C SER A 476 5.75 36.78 4.99
N ILE A 477 5.63 36.69 3.68
CA ILE A 477 5.87 35.43 2.96
C ILE A 477 7.33 34.99 3.09
N GLU A 478 8.25 35.94 3.16
CA GLU A 478 9.68 35.70 3.36
C GLU A 478 9.93 35.02 4.71
N GLU A 479 9.28 35.50 5.79
CA GLU A 479 9.39 34.89 7.13
C GLU A 479 8.85 33.45 7.14
N VAL A 480 7.76 33.17 6.40
CA VAL A 480 7.23 31.83 6.25
C VAL A 480 8.17 30.94 5.46
N MET A 481 8.78 31.46 4.40
CA MET A 481 9.78 30.73 3.62
C MET A 481 11.06 30.45 4.41
N GLU A 482 11.51 31.38 5.26
CA GLU A 482 12.62 31.16 6.18
C GLU A 482 12.30 30.03 7.19
N GLU A 483 11.05 29.95 7.66
CA GLU A 483 10.64 28.88 8.54
C GLU A 483 10.67 27.52 7.83
N ILE A 484 10.26 27.43 6.56
CA ILE A 484 10.41 26.23 5.74
C ILE A 484 11.89 25.84 5.61
N GLU A 485 12.77 26.79 5.36
CA GLU A 485 14.21 26.54 5.25
C GLU A 485 14.82 26.07 6.59
N ARG A 486 14.34 26.57 7.72
CA ARG A 486 14.74 26.07 9.03
C ARG A 486 14.35 24.60 9.23
N ARG A 487 13.10 24.25 8.91
CA ARG A 487 12.60 22.88 8.99
C ARG A 487 13.35 21.95 8.03
N ARG A 488 13.56 22.40 6.79
CA ARG A 488 14.35 21.67 5.80
C ARG A 488 15.77 21.36 6.33
N THR A 489 16.42 22.34 6.93
CA THR A 489 17.75 22.16 7.53
C THR A 489 17.72 21.10 8.64
N VAL A 490 16.69 21.09 9.48
CA VAL A 490 16.55 20.09 10.55
C VAL A 490 16.33 18.69 9.96
N LEU A 491 15.48 18.54 8.93
CA LEU A 491 15.25 17.27 8.25
C LEU A 491 16.52 16.72 7.58
N GLU A 492 17.28 17.57 6.89
CA GLU A 492 18.58 17.18 6.31
C GLU A 492 19.60 16.79 7.38
N TRP A 493 19.63 17.48 8.49
CA TRP A 493 20.47 17.12 9.62
C TRP A 493 20.13 15.75 10.20
N LEU A 494 18.83 15.45 10.43
CA LEU A 494 18.38 14.14 10.90
C LEU A 494 18.74 13.03 9.91
N LYS A 495 18.59 13.29 8.60
CA LYS A 495 18.99 12.37 7.53
C LYS A 495 20.49 12.08 7.58
N VAL A 496 21.35 13.10 7.68
CA VAL A 496 22.80 12.94 7.77
C VAL A 496 23.21 12.17 9.03
N LYS A 497 22.49 12.36 10.14
CA LYS A 497 22.71 11.59 11.38
C LYS A 497 22.22 10.14 11.30
N GLY A 498 21.48 9.77 10.26
CA GLY A 498 20.91 8.43 10.13
C GLY A 498 19.79 8.15 11.14
N VAL A 499 19.07 9.17 11.60
CA VAL A 499 17.93 9.04 12.52
C VAL A 499 16.75 8.51 11.73
N ARG A 500 16.56 7.18 11.72
CA ARG A 500 15.53 6.49 10.93
C ARG A 500 14.33 6.05 11.74
N ASP A 501 14.52 5.83 13.03
CA ASP A 501 13.43 5.36 13.90
C ASP A 501 12.33 6.42 14.02
N THR A 502 11.10 6.03 13.75
CA THR A 502 9.92 6.92 13.74
C THR A 502 9.70 7.61 15.07
N GLN A 503 9.95 6.94 16.20
CA GLN A 503 9.83 7.51 17.54
C GLN A 503 10.91 8.57 17.77
N GLU A 504 12.15 8.26 17.37
CA GLU A 504 13.27 9.20 17.53
C GLU A 504 13.08 10.44 16.66
N VAL A 505 12.64 10.27 15.39
CA VAL A 505 12.28 11.38 14.50
C VAL A 505 11.20 12.26 15.14
N PHE A 506 10.14 11.63 15.67
CA PHE A 506 9.05 12.34 16.34
C PHE A 506 9.52 13.13 17.56
N VAL A 507 10.44 12.58 18.37
CA VAL A 507 11.05 13.29 19.51
C VAL A 507 11.79 14.54 19.05
N TRP A 508 12.55 14.49 17.94
CA TRP A 508 13.26 15.66 17.42
C TRP A 508 12.31 16.72 16.86
N ILE A 509 11.25 16.30 16.18
CA ILE A 509 10.21 17.21 15.68
C ILE A 509 9.48 17.87 16.85
N ASN A 510 9.15 17.14 17.91
CA ASN A 510 8.57 17.71 19.12
C ASN A 510 9.50 18.71 19.82
N ARG A 511 10.79 18.42 19.89
CA ARG A 511 11.80 19.40 20.40
C ARG A 511 11.83 20.67 19.57
N TYR A 512 11.71 20.53 18.25
CA TYR A 512 11.61 21.70 17.36
C TYR A 512 10.36 22.54 17.66
N TYR A 513 9.21 21.93 17.89
CA TYR A 513 8.00 22.65 18.30
C TYR A 513 8.15 23.40 19.62
N ILE A 514 8.90 22.86 20.57
CA ILE A 514 9.16 23.48 21.88
C ILE A 514 10.19 24.62 21.75
N ASN A 515 11.29 24.40 21.07
CA ASN A 515 12.36 25.37 20.90
C ASN A 515 12.96 25.34 19.48
N PRO A 516 12.28 25.96 18.50
CA PRO A 516 12.68 25.91 17.10
C PRO A 516 14.11 26.42 16.84
N LEU A 517 14.48 27.51 17.49
CA LEU A 517 15.80 28.16 17.26
C LEU A 517 16.98 27.34 17.81
N GLU A 518 16.79 26.67 18.92
CA GLU A 518 17.83 25.81 19.50
C GLU A 518 18.13 24.62 18.59
N VAL A 519 17.06 23.89 18.19
CA VAL A 519 17.21 22.72 17.32
C VAL A 519 17.78 23.12 15.96
N TYR A 520 17.33 24.24 15.39
CA TYR A 520 17.86 24.74 14.13
C TYR A 520 19.35 25.14 14.24
N LYS A 521 19.75 25.89 15.29
CA LYS A 521 21.16 26.28 15.50
C LYS A 521 22.05 25.05 15.63
N ARG A 522 21.59 24.03 16.36
CA ARG A 522 22.29 22.75 16.50
C ARG A 522 22.45 22.06 15.16
N ALA A 523 21.32 21.88 14.44
CA ALA A 523 21.32 21.24 13.13
C ALA A 523 22.27 21.93 12.15
N ARG A 524 22.22 23.26 12.09
CA ARG A 524 23.07 24.07 11.23
C ARG A 524 24.55 23.93 11.59
N SER A 525 24.90 24.05 12.87
CA SER A 525 26.30 23.95 13.34
C SER A 525 26.89 22.56 13.06
N GLU A 526 26.13 21.49 13.29
CA GLU A 526 26.57 20.11 13.00
C GLU A 526 26.76 19.89 11.50
N LEU A 527 25.83 20.37 10.64
CA LEU A 527 25.99 20.31 9.17
C LEU A 527 27.18 21.12 8.65
N GLU A 528 27.41 22.33 9.18
CA GLU A 528 28.55 23.16 8.82
C GLU A 528 29.89 22.49 9.20
N THR A 529 29.95 21.83 10.36
CA THR A 529 31.13 21.05 10.80
C THR A 529 31.45 19.92 9.83
N LEU A 530 30.42 19.27 9.27
CA LEU A 530 30.55 18.22 8.25
C LEU A 530 30.80 18.79 6.84
N ARG A 531 30.86 20.12 6.67
CA ARG A 531 30.93 20.84 5.39
C ARG A 531 29.79 20.48 4.43
N LEU A 532 28.66 20.08 4.97
CA LEU A 532 27.44 19.72 4.21
C LEU A 532 26.50 20.93 4.22
N LYS A 533 26.17 21.44 3.06
CA LYS A 533 25.08 22.41 2.90
C LYS A 533 23.92 21.71 2.22
N PRO A 534 22.67 21.88 2.71
CA PRO A 534 21.50 21.39 1.98
C PRO A 534 21.50 21.96 0.56
N ALA A 535 21.35 21.13 -0.44
CA ALA A 535 21.22 21.59 -1.82
C ALA A 535 19.99 22.51 -1.93
N PRO A 536 20.09 23.66 -2.62
CA PRO A 536 18.92 24.50 -2.84
C PRO A 536 17.83 23.71 -3.56
N PRO A 537 16.55 23.99 -3.28
CA PRO A 537 15.45 23.33 -3.99
C PRO A 537 15.53 23.67 -5.48
N THR A 538 15.26 22.70 -6.32
CA THR A 538 15.15 22.94 -7.76
C THR A 538 13.85 23.68 -8.05
N VAL A 539 13.92 24.86 -8.63
CA VAL A 539 12.75 25.65 -9.03
C VAL A 539 12.69 25.66 -10.55
N ILE A 540 11.62 25.11 -11.11
CA ILE A 540 11.33 25.20 -12.55
C ILE A 540 10.07 26.04 -12.71
N PRO A 541 10.18 27.28 -13.25
CA PRO A 541 8.99 28.09 -13.50
C PRO A 541 8.14 27.41 -14.59
N LEU A 542 6.90 27.07 -14.24
CA LEU A 542 5.93 26.63 -15.24
C LEU A 542 5.53 27.81 -16.14
N PRO A 543 5.42 27.60 -17.45
CA PRO A 543 4.74 28.55 -18.31
C PRO A 543 3.31 28.75 -17.80
N ARG A 544 2.90 29.99 -17.56
CA ARG A 544 1.59 30.35 -16.96
C ARG A 544 0.37 29.72 -17.66
N GLU A 545 0.56 29.20 -18.89
CA GLU A 545 -0.51 28.62 -19.73
C GLU A 545 -0.72 27.11 -19.57
N GLU A 546 0.27 26.34 -19.06
CA GLU A 546 0.15 24.87 -18.96
C GLU A 546 -0.81 24.41 -17.84
N VAL A 547 -0.97 25.19 -16.77
CA VAL A 547 -1.87 24.84 -15.65
C VAL A 547 -3.33 24.84 -16.10
N VAL A 548 -3.71 25.76 -16.99
CA VAL A 548 -5.08 25.86 -17.56
C VAL A 548 -5.36 24.72 -18.55
N LEU A 549 -4.33 24.30 -19.32
CA LEU A 549 -4.47 23.23 -20.30
C LEU A 549 -4.64 21.84 -19.67
N GLN A 550 -4.03 21.56 -18.51
CA GLN A 550 -4.20 20.26 -17.83
C GLN A 550 -5.60 20.10 -17.25
N VAL A 551 -6.21 21.15 -16.72
CA VAL A 551 -7.60 21.13 -16.22
C VAL A 551 -8.60 20.98 -17.37
N ALA A 552 -8.37 21.69 -18.50
CA ALA A 552 -9.20 21.55 -19.69
C ALA A 552 -9.07 20.18 -20.39
N ALA A 553 -7.88 19.57 -20.30
CA ALA A 553 -7.61 18.23 -20.85
C ALA A 553 -8.29 17.10 -20.05
N ALA A 554 -8.64 17.36 -18.80
CA ALA A 554 -9.25 16.39 -17.90
C ALA A 554 -10.79 16.39 -17.90
N ARG A 555 -11.47 17.29 -18.64
CA ARG A 555 -12.93 17.21 -18.82
C ARG A 555 -13.30 16.01 -19.71
N PRO A 556 -14.44 15.33 -19.45
CA PRO A 556 -14.87 14.23 -20.31
C PRO A 556 -15.01 14.74 -21.73
N GLN A 557 -14.19 14.18 -22.61
CA GLN A 557 -14.18 14.54 -24.02
C GLN A 557 -15.41 13.91 -24.68
N SER A 558 -16.27 14.73 -25.29
CA SER A 558 -17.16 14.21 -26.32
C SER A 558 -16.33 13.59 -27.46
N GLU A 559 -16.85 12.58 -28.14
CA GLU A 559 -16.16 11.97 -29.28
C GLU A 559 -15.65 12.99 -30.31
N ALA A 560 -16.32 14.12 -30.45
CA ALA A 560 -15.93 15.22 -31.33
C ALA A 560 -14.62 15.91 -30.90
N LEU A 561 -14.38 16.10 -29.58
CA LEU A 561 -13.12 16.63 -29.07
C LEU A 561 -11.97 15.63 -29.12
N THR A 562 -12.27 14.33 -29.03
CA THR A 562 -11.27 13.27 -29.22
C THR A 562 -10.83 13.18 -30.68
N ARG A 563 -11.76 13.32 -31.63
CA ARG A 563 -11.43 13.41 -33.08
C ARG A 563 -10.62 14.65 -33.42
N LEU A 564 -10.88 15.80 -32.81
CA LEU A 564 -10.08 17.02 -32.96
C LEU A 564 -8.61 16.83 -32.51
N ARG A 565 -8.34 15.95 -31.57
CA ARG A 565 -6.97 15.65 -31.10
C ARG A 565 -6.24 14.61 -31.93
N SER A 566 -6.96 13.74 -32.61
CA SER A 566 -6.36 12.68 -33.42
C SER A 566 -5.94 13.15 -34.84
N LEU A 567 -6.23 14.38 -35.23
CA LEU A 567 -5.82 14.94 -36.52
C LEU A 567 -4.36 15.44 -36.45
N PRO A 568 -3.44 14.83 -37.19
CA PRO A 568 -2.01 15.19 -37.17
C PRO A 568 -1.72 16.66 -37.50
N THR A 569 -2.62 17.33 -38.20
CA THR A 569 -2.49 18.72 -38.65
C THR A 569 -2.73 19.77 -37.55
N LEU A 570 -3.50 19.43 -36.51
CA LEU A 570 -3.81 20.36 -35.39
C LEU A 570 -2.74 20.36 -34.29
N VAL A 571 -2.00 19.25 -34.14
CA VAL A 571 -0.98 19.10 -33.12
C VAL A 571 0.35 19.76 -33.47
N ARG A 572 0.60 20.03 -34.78
CA ARG A 572 1.86 20.59 -35.28
C ARG A 572 1.83 22.05 -35.72
N ALA A 573 0.66 22.69 -35.69
CA ALA A 573 0.60 24.10 -36.10
C ALA A 573 1.17 25.01 -35.00
N ARG A 574 2.23 25.70 -35.31
CA ARG A 574 2.72 26.83 -34.51
C ARG A 574 1.62 27.90 -34.44
N ARG A 575 1.42 28.53 -33.28
CA ARG A 575 0.51 29.67 -33.12
C ARG A 575 0.78 30.69 -34.21
N GLY A 576 -0.20 30.96 -35.04
CA GLY A 576 -0.15 31.95 -36.11
C GLY A 576 -0.40 31.40 -37.53
N GLU A 577 -0.35 30.07 -37.76
CA GLU A 577 -0.45 29.48 -39.11
C GLU A 577 -1.85 28.91 -39.45
N ILE A 578 -2.77 28.83 -38.50
CA ILE A 578 -4.17 28.41 -38.76
C ILE A 578 -5.03 29.65 -38.75
N PRO A 579 -5.67 30.03 -39.86
CA PRO A 579 -6.64 31.11 -39.84
C PRO A 579 -7.77 30.75 -38.87
N PRO A 580 -8.22 31.69 -38.04
CA PRO A 580 -9.29 31.43 -37.06
C PRO A 580 -10.55 30.95 -37.79
N ILE A 581 -11.19 29.90 -37.23
CA ILE A 581 -12.52 29.47 -37.69
C ILE A 581 -13.54 30.56 -37.34
N SER A 582 -14.58 30.68 -38.15
CA SER A 582 -15.63 31.69 -37.90
C SER A 582 -16.28 31.51 -36.52
N LYS A 583 -16.84 32.60 -35.99
CA LYS A 583 -17.56 32.55 -34.71
C LYS A 583 -18.73 31.56 -34.75
N GLU A 584 -19.39 31.48 -35.88
CA GLU A 584 -20.50 30.60 -36.16
C GLU A 584 -20.04 29.13 -36.19
N ALA A 585 -18.91 28.83 -36.84
CA ALA A 585 -18.32 27.49 -36.85
C ALA A 585 -17.86 27.06 -35.45
N THR A 586 -17.33 28.01 -34.66
CA THR A 586 -16.98 27.75 -33.25
C THR A 586 -18.23 27.45 -32.41
N LEU A 587 -19.34 28.17 -32.65
CA LEU A 587 -20.61 27.93 -31.96
C LEU A 587 -21.19 26.57 -32.31
N VAL A 588 -21.14 26.14 -33.58
CA VAL A 588 -21.61 24.82 -34.01
C VAL A 588 -20.80 23.70 -33.34
N LEU A 589 -19.47 23.83 -33.27
CA LEU A 589 -18.64 22.85 -32.56
C LEU A 589 -18.95 22.75 -31.08
N LYS A 590 -19.18 23.89 -30.39
CA LYS A 590 -19.59 23.93 -29.00
C LYS A 590 -20.95 23.28 -28.78
N THR A 591 -21.90 23.54 -29.70
CA THR A 591 -23.23 22.94 -29.65
C THR A 591 -23.17 21.43 -29.88
N LEU A 592 -22.42 20.94 -30.87
CA LEU A 592 -22.20 19.51 -31.08
C LEU A 592 -21.58 18.83 -29.87
N ALA A 593 -20.61 19.47 -29.24
CA ALA A 593 -20.00 18.95 -28.01
C ALA A 593 -21.00 18.87 -26.85
N ALA A 594 -21.90 19.85 -26.73
CA ALA A 594 -22.90 19.90 -25.66
C ALA A 594 -24.02 18.85 -25.80
N ILE A 595 -24.36 18.45 -27.04
CA ILE A 595 -25.44 17.49 -27.33
C ILE A 595 -24.92 16.06 -27.62
N GLY A 596 -23.67 15.75 -27.27
CA GLY A 596 -23.12 14.38 -27.35
C GLY A 596 -22.35 14.03 -28.61
N GLY A 597 -21.94 15.04 -29.42
CA GLY A 597 -21.00 14.88 -30.55
C GLY A 597 -21.63 14.56 -31.89
N SER A 598 -22.91 14.18 -31.96
CA SER A 598 -23.66 13.97 -33.22
C SER A 598 -25.08 14.54 -33.11
N ALA A 599 -25.55 15.18 -34.16
CA ALA A 599 -26.90 15.70 -34.22
C ALA A 599 -27.32 15.93 -35.68
N ASP A 600 -28.63 15.90 -35.95
CA ASP A 600 -29.19 16.33 -37.20
C ASP A 600 -29.19 17.86 -37.31
N ARG A 601 -29.46 18.36 -38.54
CA ARG A 601 -29.47 19.80 -38.83
C ARG A 601 -30.52 20.57 -38.03
N GLU A 602 -31.65 19.96 -37.75
CA GLU A 602 -32.73 20.60 -37.00
C GLU A 602 -32.39 20.73 -35.50
N ALA A 603 -31.78 19.68 -34.93
CA ALA A 603 -31.27 19.73 -33.57
C ALA A 603 -30.18 20.78 -33.42
N LEU A 604 -29.24 20.86 -34.37
CA LEU A 604 -28.20 21.89 -34.38
C LEU A 604 -28.79 23.31 -34.51
N HIS A 605 -29.80 23.49 -35.36
CA HIS A 605 -30.47 24.76 -35.52
C HIS A 605 -31.14 25.18 -34.21
N ARG A 606 -31.91 24.31 -33.60
CA ARG A 606 -32.60 24.57 -32.31
C ARG A 606 -31.65 24.90 -31.17
N HIS A 607 -30.53 24.20 -31.05
CA HIS A 607 -29.60 24.38 -29.94
C HIS A 607 -28.56 25.49 -30.16
N SER A 608 -28.16 25.77 -31.41
CA SER A 608 -27.21 26.85 -31.73
C SER A 608 -27.88 28.22 -31.91
N GLY A 609 -29.18 28.23 -32.22
CA GLY A 609 -29.92 29.48 -32.55
C GLY A 609 -29.51 30.10 -33.89
N LEU A 610 -28.65 29.41 -34.69
CA LEU A 610 -28.18 29.93 -35.96
C LEU A 610 -29.21 29.71 -37.07
N PRO A 611 -29.47 30.69 -37.99
CA PRO A 611 -30.27 30.48 -39.17
C PRO A 611 -29.75 29.34 -40.05
N HIS A 612 -30.62 28.57 -40.71
CA HIS A 612 -30.25 27.40 -41.52
C HIS A 612 -29.19 27.72 -42.58
N SER A 613 -29.21 28.87 -43.22
CA SER A 613 -28.22 29.32 -44.18
C SER A 613 -26.84 29.54 -43.55
N THR A 614 -26.81 30.11 -42.35
CA THR A 614 -25.57 30.34 -41.58
C THR A 614 -25.00 29.02 -41.02
N LEU A 615 -25.88 28.15 -40.54
CA LEU A 615 -25.51 26.80 -40.06
C LEU A 615 -24.90 25.96 -41.20
N SER A 616 -25.48 26.00 -42.41
CA SER A 616 -24.94 25.30 -43.58
C SER A 616 -23.55 25.81 -43.97
N LYS A 617 -23.30 27.11 -43.91
CA LYS A 617 -21.98 27.71 -44.16
C LYS A 617 -20.96 27.27 -43.12
N ALA A 618 -21.33 27.31 -41.84
CA ALA A 618 -20.48 26.90 -40.74
C ALA A 618 -20.13 25.40 -40.84
N LEU A 619 -21.11 24.53 -41.11
CA LEU A 619 -20.88 23.10 -41.33
C LEU A 619 -19.97 22.82 -42.53
N SER A 620 -20.16 23.55 -43.64
CA SER A 620 -19.29 23.44 -44.82
C SER A 620 -17.85 23.91 -44.54
N GLU A 621 -17.68 24.93 -43.71
CA GLU A 621 -16.36 25.37 -43.25
C GLU A 621 -15.68 24.30 -42.38
N LEU A 622 -16.40 23.74 -41.43
CA LEU A 622 -15.90 22.71 -40.53
C LEU A 622 -15.58 21.39 -41.26
N SER A 623 -16.44 20.99 -42.20
CA SER A 623 -16.22 19.80 -43.04
C SER A 623 -15.00 19.96 -43.97
N ARG A 624 -14.82 21.12 -44.60
CA ARG A 624 -13.61 21.40 -45.42
C ARG A 624 -12.33 21.38 -44.59
N ARG A 625 -12.42 21.65 -43.30
CA ARG A 625 -11.27 21.59 -42.39
C ARG A 625 -11.12 20.23 -41.71
N GLY A 626 -11.97 19.23 -42.02
CA GLY A 626 -11.94 17.89 -41.44
C GLY A 626 -12.35 17.86 -39.95
N LEU A 627 -13.07 18.89 -39.49
CA LEU A 627 -13.47 19.01 -38.09
C LEU A 627 -14.86 18.41 -37.78
N THR A 628 -15.67 18.16 -38.84
CA THR A 628 -16.95 17.45 -38.78
C THR A 628 -17.15 16.61 -40.02
N GLU A 629 -17.85 15.47 -39.90
CA GLU A 629 -18.36 14.71 -41.04
C GLU A 629 -19.85 15.05 -41.21
N VAL A 630 -20.21 15.46 -42.42
CA VAL A 630 -21.61 15.69 -42.81
C VAL A 630 -22.02 14.51 -43.68
N THR A 631 -22.75 13.56 -43.13
CA THR A 631 -23.38 12.49 -43.94
C THR A 631 -24.68 13.00 -44.56
N PRO A 632 -24.88 12.84 -45.88
CA PRO A 632 -26.18 13.16 -46.46
C PRO A 632 -27.25 12.23 -45.89
N THR A 633 -28.29 12.78 -45.29
CA THR A 633 -29.49 12.01 -44.98
C THR A 633 -30.16 11.68 -46.31
N SER A 634 -30.40 10.39 -46.57
CA SER A 634 -31.20 9.93 -47.70
C SER A 634 -32.68 10.28 -47.47
N ALA A 635 -33.04 11.52 -47.79
CA ALA A 635 -34.40 11.98 -47.90
C ALA A 635 -34.40 13.33 -48.61
N ASP A 636 -34.17 13.29 -49.91
CA ASP A 636 -34.69 14.21 -50.87
C ASP A 636 -35.09 13.37 -52.10
N GLY A 637 -36.29 12.85 -52.04
CA GLY A 637 -37.11 12.39 -53.14
C GLY A 637 -38.28 13.30 -53.26
#